data_55598f6324196072905d282f0ecde2fc
#
_entry.id   55598f6324196072905d282f0ecde2fc
#
_cell.length_a   1.000
_cell.length_b   1.000
_cell.length_c   1.000
_cell.angle_alpha   90.00
_cell.angle_beta   90.00
_cell.angle_gamma   90.00
#
_symmetry.space_group_name_H-M   'P 1'
#
loop_
_entity.id
_entity.type
_entity.pdbx_description
1 polymer ?
#
loop_
_entity_poly.entity_id
_entity_poly.type
_entity_poly.pdbx_seq_one_letter_code
_entity_poly.pdbx_strand_id
1 'polypeptide(L)'
;MNWKLFEELTQLHGVSGYERQVSSFIAERMDPYGDRQWIDANGNLIVFKKGTSPSAKKLLFCAHMDEIGLQVIKINDDGTLMVKGLGSCWIYTCLLYTSDAA
;
A
#
# COMPACT_ATOMS: atom_id res chain seq x y z
N MET A 1 -14.50 5.29 -13.31
CA MET A 1 -13.41 4.63 -12.55
C MET A 1 -12.56 3.81 -13.51
N ASN A 2 -11.24 3.87 -13.38
CA ASN A 2 -10.34 3.05 -14.19
C ASN A 2 -10.18 1.67 -13.55
N TRP A 3 -11.03 0.72 -13.91
CA TRP A 3 -11.05 -0.63 -13.35
C TRP A 3 -9.74 -1.39 -13.56
N LYS A 4 -9.07 -1.18 -14.71
CA LYS A 4 -7.78 -1.82 -14.99
C LYS A 4 -6.70 -1.34 -14.01
N LEU A 5 -6.62 -0.05 -13.74
CA LEU A 5 -5.68 0.51 -12.77
C LEU A 5 -5.98 -0.01 -11.34
N PHE A 6 -7.26 -0.12 -11.00
CA PHE A 6 -7.67 -0.66 -9.71
C PHE A 6 -7.25 -2.13 -9.57
N GLU A 7 -7.48 -2.96 -10.59
CA GLU A 7 -7.05 -4.35 -10.62
C GLU A 7 -5.52 -4.46 -10.49
N GLU A 8 -4.76 -3.69 -11.28
CA GLU A 8 -3.30 -3.68 -11.22
C GLU A 8 -2.79 -3.34 -9.80
N LEU A 9 -3.38 -2.34 -9.14
CA LEU A 9 -3.01 -1.95 -7.77
C LEU A 9 -3.31 -3.07 -6.75
N THR A 10 -4.46 -3.73 -6.87
CA THR A 10 -4.86 -4.78 -5.92
C THR A 10 -4.08 -6.09 -6.07
N GLN A 11 -3.31 -6.26 -7.15
CA GLN A 11 -2.42 -7.40 -7.34
C GLN A 11 -0.99 -7.17 -6.80
N LEU A 12 -0.69 -5.95 -6.34
CA LEU A 12 0.61 -5.64 -5.76
C LEU A 12 0.66 -6.04 -4.29
N HIS A 13 1.82 -6.50 -3.84
CA HIS A 13 2.07 -6.74 -2.43
C HIS A 13 2.45 -5.43 -1.74
N GLY A 14 1.69 -5.05 -0.73
CA GLY A 14 1.86 -3.77 -0.05
C GLY A 14 1.44 -3.82 1.42
N VAL A 15 1.85 -4.85 2.17
CA VAL A 15 1.60 -4.87 3.62
C VAL A 15 2.39 -3.77 4.32
N SER A 16 1.86 -3.28 5.45
CA SER A 16 2.48 -2.22 6.25
C SER A 16 3.97 -2.49 6.52
N GLY A 17 4.83 -1.56 6.11
CA GLY A 17 6.29 -1.65 6.18
C GLY A 17 6.96 -2.29 4.95
N TYR A 18 6.19 -2.76 3.97
CA TYR A 18 6.68 -3.39 2.73
C TYR A 18 5.99 -2.86 1.47
N GLU A 19 5.63 -1.57 1.48
CA GLU A 19 4.85 -0.89 0.43
C GLU A 19 5.66 -0.56 -0.82
N ARG A 20 6.91 -1.00 -0.91
CA ARG A 20 7.84 -0.61 -2.00
C ARG A 20 7.32 -0.91 -3.40
N GLN A 21 6.62 -2.03 -3.59
CA GLN A 21 6.04 -2.36 -4.90
C GLN A 21 4.94 -1.36 -5.28
N VAL A 22 4.09 -1.02 -4.33
CA VAL A 22 2.99 -0.06 -4.52
C VAL A 22 3.54 1.33 -4.78
N SER A 23 4.49 1.80 -3.98
CA SER A 23 5.10 3.13 -4.17
C SER A 23 5.83 3.26 -5.50
N SER A 24 6.56 2.23 -5.94
CA SER A 24 7.25 2.22 -7.23
C SER A 24 6.27 2.25 -8.40
N PHE A 25 5.20 1.46 -8.32
CA PHE A 25 4.16 1.44 -9.33
C PHE A 25 3.45 2.80 -9.46
N ILE A 26 3.11 3.43 -8.32
CA ILE A 26 2.49 4.75 -8.30
C ILE A 26 3.46 5.81 -8.84
N ALA A 27 4.73 5.77 -8.43
CA ALA A 27 5.75 6.70 -8.88
C ALA A 27 5.88 6.69 -10.42
N GLU A 28 5.98 5.50 -11.01
CA GLU A 28 6.05 5.34 -12.47
C GLU A 28 4.82 5.91 -13.19
N ARG A 29 3.62 5.65 -12.65
CA ARG A 29 2.36 6.15 -13.22
C ARG A 29 2.17 7.65 -13.06
N MET A 30 2.71 8.23 -12.01
CA MET A 30 2.60 9.66 -11.71
C MET A 30 3.69 10.51 -12.38
N ASP A 31 4.78 9.90 -12.85
CA ASP A 31 5.92 10.60 -13.45
C ASP A 31 5.52 11.57 -14.59
N PRO A 32 4.65 11.21 -15.53
CA PRO A 32 4.22 12.12 -16.61
C PRO A 32 3.39 13.33 -16.12
N TYR A 33 2.88 13.28 -14.90
CA TYR A 33 1.95 14.28 -14.36
C TYR A 33 2.55 15.18 -13.29
N GLY A 34 3.62 14.73 -12.61
CA GLY A 34 4.31 15.46 -11.57
C GLY A 34 5.48 16.29 -12.09
N ASP A 35 5.80 17.40 -11.44
CA ASP A 35 7.02 18.17 -11.72
C ASP A 35 8.19 17.68 -10.88
N ARG A 36 7.93 17.06 -9.73
CA ARG A 36 8.91 16.43 -8.83
C ARG A 36 8.26 15.29 -8.07
N GLN A 37 9.05 14.25 -7.78
CA GLN A 37 8.62 13.19 -6.88
C GLN A 37 9.81 12.71 -6.02
N TRP A 38 9.50 12.25 -4.81
CA TRP A 38 10.48 11.70 -3.88
C TRP A 38 9.80 10.83 -2.82
N ILE A 39 10.60 10.00 -2.16
CA ILE A 39 10.18 9.26 -0.98
C ILE A 39 10.80 9.95 0.23
N ASP A 40 9.98 10.25 1.25
CA ASP A 40 10.46 10.85 2.48
C ASP A 40 11.05 9.81 3.47
N ALA A 41 11.52 10.30 4.63
CA ALA A 41 12.12 9.43 5.66
C ALA A 41 11.14 8.42 6.28
N ASN A 42 9.84 8.64 6.15
CA ASN A 42 8.78 7.74 6.63
C ASN A 42 8.29 6.75 5.56
N GLY A 43 8.86 6.81 4.35
CA GLY A 43 8.44 5.96 3.24
C GLY A 43 7.26 6.51 2.43
N ASN A 44 6.78 7.73 2.70
CA ASN A 44 5.71 8.34 1.91
C ASN A 44 6.20 8.71 0.53
N LEU A 45 5.49 8.29 -0.52
CA LEU A 45 5.70 8.81 -1.86
C LEU A 45 5.00 10.16 -2.00
N ILE A 46 5.77 11.18 -2.33
CA ILE A 46 5.27 12.53 -2.53
C ILE A 46 5.44 12.90 -3.99
N VAL A 47 4.36 13.34 -4.62
CA VAL A 47 4.35 13.85 -5.98
C VAL A 47 3.88 15.30 -5.95
N PHE A 48 4.71 16.19 -6.44
CA PHE A 48 4.42 17.63 -6.48
C PHE A 48 4.11 18.07 -7.90
N LYS A 49 3.04 18.83 -8.05
CA LYS A 49 2.62 19.51 -9.28
C LYS A 49 2.52 21.00 -9.04
N LYS A 50 3.28 21.79 -9.78
CA LYS A 50 3.22 23.24 -9.70
C LYS A 50 1.92 23.78 -10.31
N GLY A 51 1.27 24.70 -9.61
CA GLY A 51 0.12 25.42 -10.13
C GLY A 51 0.50 26.35 -11.27
N THR A 52 -0.44 26.65 -12.15
CA THR A 52 -0.26 27.53 -13.31
C THR A 52 -0.45 29.02 -12.99
N SER A 53 -1.06 29.33 -11.85
CA SER A 53 -1.29 30.70 -11.41
C SER A 53 -0.32 31.11 -10.28
N PRO A 54 0.19 32.36 -10.26
CA PRO A 54 1.00 32.86 -9.15
C PRO A 54 0.25 32.88 -7.80
N SER A 55 -1.08 32.95 -7.84
CA SER A 55 -1.96 32.92 -6.66
C SER A 55 -2.60 31.55 -6.41
N ALA A 56 -2.09 30.48 -7.03
CA ALA A 56 -2.62 29.15 -6.87
C ALA A 56 -2.56 28.71 -5.40
N LYS A 57 -3.69 28.24 -4.90
CA LYS A 57 -3.79 27.63 -3.57
C LYS A 57 -3.06 26.28 -3.59
N LYS A 58 -2.44 25.95 -2.45
CA LYS A 58 -1.87 24.60 -2.26
C LYS A 58 -2.99 23.63 -1.89
N LEU A 59 -3.10 22.55 -2.64
CA LEU A 59 -3.98 21.42 -2.36
C LEU A 59 -3.12 20.22 -2.02
N LEU A 60 -3.53 19.45 -1.02
CA LEU A 60 -2.91 18.20 -0.64
C LEU A 60 -3.94 17.09 -0.76
N PHE A 61 -3.61 16.05 -1.52
CA PHE A 61 -4.35 14.79 -1.58
C PHE A 61 -3.53 13.72 -0.88
N CYS A 62 -4.15 13.02 0.06
CA CYS A 62 -3.50 11.94 0.79
C CYS A 62 -4.30 10.65 0.61
N ALA A 63 -3.57 9.55 0.40
CA ALA A 63 -4.10 8.19 0.43
C ALA A 63 -3.04 7.27 1.00
N HIS A 64 -3.45 6.20 1.69
CA HIS A 64 -2.50 5.19 2.16
C HIS A 64 -2.17 4.20 1.04
N MET A 65 -0.99 3.58 1.11
CA MET A 65 -0.49 2.60 0.15
C MET A 65 -0.51 1.18 0.70
N ASP A 66 -0.61 1.05 2.03
CA ASP A 66 -0.53 -0.25 2.68
C ASP A 66 -1.87 -0.99 2.69
N GLU A 67 -1.76 -2.28 2.83
CA GLU A 67 -2.87 -3.19 3.07
C GLU A 67 -2.60 -4.06 4.30
N ILE A 68 -3.64 -4.70 4.82
CA ILE A 68 -3.51 -5.68 5.88
C ILE A 68 -2.82 -6.94 5.35
N GLY A 69 -2.07 -7.62 6.22
CA GLY A 69 -1.42 -8.87 5.85
C GLY A 69 -1.01 -9.71 7.05
N LEU A 70 -0.38 -10.83 6.77
CA LEU A 70 0.12 -11.77 7.77
C LEU A 70 1.62 -11.96 7.57
N GLN A 71 2.37 -11.86 8.65
CA GLN A 71 3.80 -12.18 8.68
C GLN A 71 3.99 -13.56 9.32
N VAL A 72 4.62 -14.48 8.60
CA VAL A 72 5.02 -15.75 9.18
C VAL A 72 6.18 -15.52 10.14
N ILE A 73 5.98 -15.90 11.42
CA ILE A 73 7.00 -15.78 12.47
C ILE A 73 7.62 -17.12 12.85
N LYS A 74 6.95 -18.23 12.57
CA LYS A 74 7.47 -19.57 12.81
C LYS A 74 6.76 -20.58 11.91
N ILE A 75 7.52 -21.56 11.44
CA ILE A 75 7.01 -22.79 10.83
C ILE A 75 7.20 -23.88 11.85
N ASN A 76 6.12 -24.55 12.25
CA ASN A 76 6.14 -25.63 13.20
C ASN A 76 6.51 -26.98 12.52
N ASP A 77 6.93 -27.97 13.32
CA ASP A 77 7.35 -29.28 12.80
C ASP A 77 6.20 -30.07 12.15
N ASP A 78 4.96 -29.78 12.53
CA ASP A 78 3.74 -30.35 11.95
C ASP A 78 3.29 -29.68 10.64
N GLY A 79 4.06 -28.69 10.16
CA GLY A 79 3.77 -27.92 8.94
C GLY A 79 2.81 -26.74 9.14
N THR A 80 2.31 -26.50 10.35
CA THR A 80 1.50 -25.31 10.63
C THR A 80 2.36 -24.05 10.72
N LEU A 81 1.74 -22.90 10.42
CA LEU A 81 2.41 -21.60 10.45
C LEU A 81 1.93 -20.78 11.66
N MET A 82 2.86 -20.25 12.41
CA MET A 82 2.55 -19.19 13.37
C MET A 82 2.70 -17.85 12.67
N VAL A 83 1.64 -17.04 12.65
CA VAL A 83 1.60 -15.76 11.95
C VAL A 83 1.28 -14.61 12.89
N LYS A 84 1.74 -13.42 12.51
CA LYS A 84 1.40 -12.15 13.16
C LYS A 84 0.64 -11.28 12.16
N GLY A 85 -0.48 -10.70 12.58
CA GLY A 85 -1.20 -9.70 11.79
C GLY A 85 -0.39 -8.42 11.63
N LEU A 86 -0.35 -7.88 10.41
CA LEU A 86 0.18 -6.56 10.08
C LEU A 86 -0.99 -5.66 9.70
N GLY A 87 -1.04 -4.46 10.27
CA GLY A 87 -2.18 -3.56 10.14
C GLY A 87 -3.37 -3.95 11.02
N SER A 88 -4.51 -3.30 10.82
CA SER A 88 -5.74 -3.53 11.61
C SER A 88 -6.51 -4.74 11.09
N CYS A 89 -5.96 -5.93 11.28
CA CYS A 89 -6.62 -7.18 10.91
C CYS A 89 -7.60 -7.61 12.01
N TRP A 90 -8.90 -7.34 11.82
CA TRP A 90 -9.93 -7.80 12.74
C TRP A 90 -10.31 -9.25 12.42
N ILE A 91 -10.26 -10.12 13.44
CA ILE A 91 -10.53 -11.57 13.34
C ILE A 91 -11.87 -11.85 12.63
N TYR A 92 -12.88 -11.03 12.85
CA TYR A 92 -14.23 -11.22 12.32
C TYR A 92 -14.42 -10.74 10.87
N THR A 93 -13.46 -10.02 10.29
CA THR A 93 -13.55 -9.48 8.93
C THR A 93 -12.56 -10.10 7.96
N CYS A 94 -11.59 -10.87 8.45
CA CYS A 94 -10.60 -11.54 7.63
C CYS A 94 -11.09 -12.94 7.24
N LEU A 95 -11.45 -13.13 5.98
CA LEU A 95 -11.88 -14.43 5.43
C LEU A 95 -10.82 -15.53 5.60
N LEU A 96 -9.53 -15.18 5.60
CA LEU A 96 -8.43 -16.12 5.82
C LEU A 96 -8.34 -16.59 7.28
N TYR A 97 -8.88 -15.81 8.23
CA TYR A 97 -8.88 -16.18 9.64
C TYR A 97 -9.94 -17.24 9.98
N THR A 98 -10.94 -17.41 9.13
CA THR A 98 -12.04 -18.37 9.33
C THR A 98 -11.83 -19.67 8.61
N SER A 99 -10.92 -19.77 7.65
CA SER A 99 -10.68 -20.98 6.87
C SER A 99 -9.73 -21.99 7.56
N ASP A 100 -8.86 -21.52 8.48
CA ASP A 100 -7.87 -22.36 9.15
C ASP A 100 -8.18 -22.66 10.61
N ALA A 101 -9.37 -22.30 11.07
CA ALA A 101 -9.89 -22.70 12.38
C ALA A 101 -10.70 -24.03 12.32
N ALA A 102 -10.57 -24.75 11.21
CA ALA A 102 -11.18 -26.06 11.04
C ALA A 102 -10.15 -27.19 11.14
#